data_c5a946c4daee4639a52c2e03182c82f4
#
_entry.id   c5a946c4daee4639a52c2e03182c82f4
#
_cell.length_a   1.000
_cell.length_b   1.000
_cell.length_c   1.000
_cell.angle_alpha   90.00
_cell.angle_beta   90.00
_cell.angle_gamma   90.00
#
_symmetry.space_group_name_H-M   'P 1'
#
loop_
_entity.id
_entity.type
_entity.pdbx_description
1 polymer ?
#
loop_
_entity_poly.entity_id
_entity_poly.type
_entity_poly.pdbx_seq_one_letter_code
_entity_poly.pdbx_strand_id
1 'polypeptide(L)'
;INMNRKLRFSWGHIVAFLALIFIAYVVFMGSTYYTVGNYYVGLITMGCSVLLIVLTILGAQVLKGVDKKFHRSIVWERILVLCSPFIIIIVGVPFSHFWTVQSSEDEIIQQFDKSIKASMGIFSDYESYSDSRIKQLKSTLSSKIKDDKLVNNRIDELSLYLKNSTTKSIEEAKGWINKVSNSPTIWNVFLFGNISTIEGAIEQWTESLNAISQKSFSSETDVDPFSTANIHKEKALNGLTSLKGLYKETKAPNALAITTLIICYLMLLCPYFVQERHSRNVETFFGNNNNTKSSIKTSKKTETNRSKYDSF
;
A
#
# COMPACT_ATOMS: atom_id res chain seq x y z
N ILE A 1 29.29 36.97 -5.98
CA ILE A 1 28.67 36.12 -7.00
C ILE A 1 27.16 36.14 -6.77
N ASN A 2 26.47 37.13 -7.37
CA ASN A 2 25.02 37.22 -7.33
C ASN A 2 24.43 36.23 -8.35
N MET A 3 24.17 35.01 -7.88
CA MET A 3 23.39 34.05 -8.67
C MET A 3 21.90 34.36 -8.50
N ASN A 4 21.38 35.32 -9.25
CA ASN A 4 19.96 35.57 -9.41
C ASN A 4 19.33 34.39 -10.21
N ARG A 5 19.20 33.24 -9.57
CA ARG A 5 18.49 32.08 -10.11
C ARG A 5 16.99 32.34 -9.95
N LYS A 6 16.38 32.95 -10.93
CA LYS A 6 14.90 33.04 -10.97
C LYS A 6 14.35 31.73 -11.51
N LEU A 7 14.14 30.77 -10.62
CA LEU A 7 13.20 29.68 -10.89
C LEU A 7 11.82 30.35 -11.06
N ARG A 8 11.37 30.47 -12.30
CA ARG A 8 10.01 30.97 -12.56
C ARG A 8 9.04 29.84 -12.34
N PHE A 9 8.20 29.98 -11.32
CA PHE A 9 7.06 29.10 -11.14
C PHE A 9 6.11 29.26 -12.34
N SER A 10 5.82 28.15 -13.01
CA SER A 10 4.93 28.12 -14.19
C SER A 10 3.80 27.11 -13.93
N TRP A 11 2.77 27.17 -14.76
CA TRP A 11 1.69 26.18 -14.74
C TRP A 11 2.20 24.74 -14.87
N GLY A 12 3.32 24.53 -15.57
CA GLY A 12 3.96 23.22 -15.69
C GLY A 12 4.36 22.60 -14.35
N HIS A 13 4.71 23.42 -13.34
CA HIS A 13 5.00 22.91 -11.99
C HIS A 13 3.74 22.40 -11.27
N ILE A 14 2.59 23.04 -11.51
CA ILE A 14 1.31 22.59 -10.94
C ILE A 14 0.96 21.21 -11.51
N VAL A 15 1.07 21.05 -12.84
CA VAL A 15 0.79 19.78 -13.51
C VAL A 15 1.74 18.68 -13.05
N ALA A 16 3.04 18.97 -12.93
CA ALA A 16 4.02 18.01 -12.45
C ALA A 16 3.79 17.63 -10.98
N PHE A 17 3.37 18.58 -10.14
CA PHE A 17 3.07 18.32 -8.74
C PHE A 17 1.85 17.40 -8.59
N LEU A 18 0.80 17.59 -9.35
CA LEU A 18 -0.36 16.70 -9.37
C LEU A 18 0.03 15.28 -9.81
N ALA A 19 0.85 15.15 -10.87
CA ALA A 19 1.37 13.87 -11.32
C ALA A 19 2.24 13.20 -10.24
N LEU A 20 3.06 13.98 -9.53
CA LEU A 20 3.92 13.48 -8.47
C LEU A 20 3.11 12.94 -7.28
N ILE A 21 2.06 13.66 -6.87
CA ILE A 21 1.14 13.20 -5.81
C ILE A 21 0.46 11.90 -6.22
N PHE A 22 -0.01 11.82 -7.45
CA PHE A 22 -0.67 10.63 -7.95
C PHE A 22 0.29 9.42 -8.00
N ILE A 23 1.50 9.60 -8.53
CA ILE A 23 2.53 8.54 -8.54
C ILE A 23 2.88 8.13 -7.11
N ALA A 24 3.07 9.09 -6.19
CA ALA A 24 3.38 8.83 -4.80
C ALA A 24 2.30 7.95 -4.14
N TYR A 25 1.03 8.28 -4.35
CA TYR A 25 -0.10 7.51 -3.86
C TYR A 25 -0.12 6.08 -4.42
N VAL A 26 -0.01 5.93 -5.74
CA VAL A 26 -0.08 4.62 -6.41
C VAL A 26 1.11 3.74 -6.02
N VAL A 27 2.32 4.31 -5.93
CA VAL A 27 3.54 3.60 -5.49
C VAL A 27 3.44 3.18 -4.03
N PHE A 28 2.94 4.06 -3.17
CA PHE A 28 2.68 3.73 -1.76
C PHE A 28 1.74 2.53 -1.66
N MET A 29 0.61 2.59 -2.35
CA MET A 29 -0.39 1.53 -2.31
C MET A 29 0.11 0.23 -2.91
N GLY A 30 0.76 0.28 -4.08
CA GLY A 30 1.29 -0.92 -4.72
C GLY A 30 2.35 -1.61 -3.88
N SER A 31 3.26 -0.87 -3.25
CA SER A 31 4.27 -1.41 -2.34
C SER A 31 3.65 -1.99 -1.08
N THR A 32 2.62 -1.34 -0.54
CA THR A 32 1.91 -1.80 0.66
C THR A 32 1.11 -3.06 0.36
N TYR A 33 0.48 -3.16 -0.81
CA TYR A 33 -0.19 -4.39 -1.26
C TYR A 33 0.79 -5.55 -1.39
N TYR A 34 1.91 -5.37 -2.07
CA TYR A 34 2.93 -6.40 -2.23
C TYR A 34 3.45 -6.94 -0.89
N THR A 35 3.59 -6.08 0.11
CA THR A 35 4.03 -6.45 1.45
C THR A 35 2.90 -6.85 2.40
N VAL A 36 1.67 -7.01 1.88
CA VAL A 36 0.49 -7.45 2.63
C VAL A 36 0.24 -6.59 3.88
N GLY A 37 0.26 -5.26 3.71
CA GLY A 37 -0.09 -4.31 4.76
C GLY A 37 1.07 -3.65 5.48
N ASN A 38 2.31 -3.87 5.09
CA ASN A 38 3.44 -3.19 5.70
C ASN A 38 3.57 -1.76 5.16
N TYR A 39 2.87 -0.81 5.80
CA TYR A 39 2.87 0.59 5.41
C TYR A 39 4.23 1.29 5.56
N TYR A 40 5.13 0.79 6.43
CA TYR A 40 6.49 1.32 6.53
C TYR A 40 7.28 1.11 5.24
N VAL A 41 7.20 -0.10 4.66
CA VAL A 41 7.83 -0.39 3.36
C VAL A 41 7.19 0.48 2.27
N GLY A 42 5.87 0.63 2.30
CA GLY A 42 5.15 1.52 1.39
C GLY A 42 5.64 2.97 1.46
N LEU A 43 5.79 3.53 2.66
CA LEU A 43 6.30 4.90 2.87
C LEU A 43 7.74 5.07 2.40
N ILE A 44 8.62 4.12 2.71
CA ILE A 44 10.02 4.16 2.27
C ILE A 44 10.10 4.10 0.75
N THR A 45 9.39 3.17 0.13
CA THR A 45 9.39 3.02 -1.34
C THR A 45 8.84 4.26 -2.03
N MET A 46 7.73 4.81 -1.53
CA MET A 46 7.16 6.07 -1.99
C MET A 46 8.17 7.22 -1.85
N GLY A 47 8.75 7.40 -0.66
CA GLY A 47 9.70 8.47 -0.38
C GLY A 47 10.95 8.40 -1.27
N CYS A 48 11.53 7.21 -1.43
CA CYS A 48 12.66 6.99 -2.35
C CYS A 48 12.28 7.28 -3.81
N SER A 49 11.11 6.83 -4.26
CA SER A 49 10.63 7.06 -5.63
C SER A 49 10.41 8.55 -5.91
N VAL A 50 9.75 9.26 -5.01
CA VAL A 50 9.54 10.72 -5.12
C VAL A 50 10.87 11.46 -5.12
N LEU A 51 11.79 11.10 -4.22
CA LEU A 51 13.11 11.71 -4.16
C LEU A 51 13.88 11.53 -5.47
N LEU A 52 13.91 10.32 -6.03
CA LEU A 52 14.59 10.02 -7.29
C LEU A 52 13.99 10.81 -8.47
N ILE A 53 12.67 10.88 -8.57
CA ILE A 53 11.96 11.65 -9.59
C ILE A 53 12.29 13.14 -9.45
N VAL A 54 12.19 13.69 -8.25
CA VAL A 54 12.43 15.12 -7.98
C VAL A 54 13.90 15.47 -8.27
N LEU A 55 14.85 14.69 -7.78
CA LEU A 55 16.28 14.95 -8.02
C LEU A 55 16.63 14.92 -9.52
N THR A 56 16.01 14.01 -10.28
CA THR A 56 16.31 13.86 -11.71
C THR A 56 15.66 14.97 -12.53
N ILE A 57 14.36 15.17 -12.37
CA ILE A 57 13.61 16.11 -13.23
C ILE A 57 13.86 17.56 -12.80
N LEU A 58 13.78 17.85 -11.48
CA LEU A 58 14.06 19.18 -10.98
C LEU A 58 15.55 19.53 -11.15
N GLY A 59 16.45 18.56 -10.93
CA GLY A 59 17.87 18.71 -11.19
C GLY A 59 18.16 19.07 -12.66
N ALA A 60 17.54 18.38 -13.59
CA ALA A 60 17.64 18.69 -15.03
C ALA A 60 17.09 20.09 -15.35
N GLN A 61 15.95 20.46 -14.75
CA GLN A 61 15.34 21.78 -14.92
C GLN A 61 16.24 22.91 -14.41
N VAL A 62 16.79 22.75 -13.19
CA VAL A 62 17.72 23.73 -12.58
C VAL A 62 18.96 23.89 -13.45
N LEU A 63 19.55 22.79 -13.92
CA LEU A 63 20.72 22.83 -14.81
C LEU A 63 20.40 23.48 -16.15
N LYS A 64 19.17 23.33 -16.68
CA LYS A 64 18.72 24.01 -17.89
C LYS A 64 18.65 25.53 -17.71
N GLY A 65 18.31 26.02 -16.54
CA GLY A 65 18.19 27.45 -16.19
C GLY A 65 19.50 28.13 -15.80
N VAL A 66 20.63 27.43 -15.67
CA VAL A 66 21.94 28.01 -15.30
C VAL A 66 22.63 28.66 -16.50
N ASP A 67 23.30 29.81 -16.27
CA ASP A 67 24.11 30.49 -17.31
C ASP A 67 25.26 29.60 -17.75
N LYS A 68 25.40 29.39 -19.06
CA LYS A 68 26.22 28.32 -19.65
C LYS A 68 27.62 28.70 -20.04
N LYS A 69 28.35 29.31 -19.16
CA LYS A 69 29.81 29.36 -19.31
C LYS A 69 30.50 28.00 -19.12
N PHE A 70 29.79 27.01 -18.55
CA PHE A 70 30.34 25.70 -18.22
C PHE A 70 29.70 24.57 -19.01
N HIS A 71 30.44 23.91 -19.89
CA HIS A 71 30.01 22.72 -20.63
C HIS A 71 29.53 21.58 -19.73
N ARG A 72 30.10 21.47 -18.53
CA ARG A 72 29.72 20.43 -17.55
C ARG A 72 28.22 20.45 -17.19
N SER A 73 27.61 21.62 -17.04
CA SER A 73 26.19 21.71 -16.67
C SER A 73 25.26 21.20 -17.78
N ILE A 74 25.66 21.33 -19.03
CA ILE A 74 24.90 20.80 -20.18
C ILE A 74 24.97 19.29 -20.24
N VAL A 75 26.16 18.73 -20.00
CA VAL A 75 26.34 17.26 -19.95
C VAL A 75 25.52 16.63 -18.86
N TRP A 76 25.58 17.15 -17.63
CA TRP A 76 24.79 16.67 -16.51
C TRP A 76 23.29 16.82 -16.73
N GLU A 77 22.80 17.92 -17.30
CA GLU A 77 21.42 18.11 -17.70
C GLU A 77 20.95 16.97 -18.63
N ARG A 78 21.73 16.70 -19.68
CA ARG A 78 21.40 15.64 -20.65
C ARG A 78 21.43 14.25 -20.02
N ILE A 79 22.41 13.98 -19.14
CA ILE A 79 22.48 12.72 -18.40
C ILE A 79 21.23 12.54 -17.54
N LEU A 80 20.82 13.55 -16.77
CA LEU A 80 19.62 13.46 -15.93
C LEU A 80 18.35 13.22 -16.76
N VAL A 81 18.19 13.92 -17.87
CA VAL A 81 17.05 13.69 -18.78
C VAL A 81 17.06 12.29 -19.37
N LEU A 82 18.24 11.79 -19.78
CA LEU A 82 18.39 10.44 -20.32
C LEU A 82 18.16 9.37 -19.25
N CYS A 83 18.53 9.61 -17.98
CA CYS A 83 18.29 8.70 -16.86
C CYS A 83 16.84 8.71 -16.40
N SER A 84 16.08 9.79 -16.64
CA SER A 84 14.70 9.90 -16.14
C SER A 84 13.77 8.77 -16.59
N PRO A 85 13.76 8.27 -17.84
CA PRO A 85 12.91 7.14 -18.20
C PRO A 85 13.28 5.84 -17.48
N PHE A 86 14.56 5.61 -17.19
CA PHE A 86 14.99 4.44 -16.43
C PHE A 86 14.46 4.49 -14.98
N ILE A 87 14.48 5.67 -14.36
CA ILE A 87 13.90 5.86 -13.03
C ILE A 87 12.40 5.62 -13.05
N ILE A 88 11.70 6.10 -14.07
CA ILE A 88 10.25 5.85 -14.22
C ILE A 88 9.95 4.36 -14.42
N ILE A 89 10.81 3.61 -15.13
CA ILE A 89 10.65 2.15 -15.26
C ILE A 89 10.80 1.48 -13.88
N ILE A 90 11.78 1.88 -13.07
CA ILE A 90 11.97 1.34 -11.71
C ILE A 90 10.75 1.66 -10.83
N VAL A 91 10.29 2.91 -10.84
CA VAL A 91 9.09 3.35 -10.13
C VAL A 91 7.83 2.67 -10.68
N GLY A 92 7.85 2.29 -11.94
CA GLY A 92 6.79 1.57 -12.63
C GLY A 92 6.50 0.19 -12.05
N VAL A 93 7.45 -0.46 -11.37
CA VAL A 93 7.23 -1.78 -10.75
C VAL A 93 6.16 -1.73 -9.67
N PRO A 94 6.30 -0.98 -8.58
CA PRO A 94 5.24 -0.86 -7.58
C PRO A 94 4.00 -0.15 -8.12
N PHE A 95 4.15 0.78 -9.07
CA PHE A 95 3.04 1.44 -9.74
C PHE A 95 2.16 0.45 -10.50
N SER A 96 2.74 -0.46 -11.28
CA SER A 96 1.98 -1.48 -12.02
C SER A 96 1.34 -2.51 -11.09
N HIS A 97 1.97 -2.82 -9.97
CA HIS A 97 1.44 -3.76 -8.99
C HIS A 97 0.12 -3.27 -8.37
N PHE A 98 -0.02 -1.96 -8.11
CA PHE A 98 -1.30 -1.39 -7.70
C PHE A 98 -2.43 -1.75 -8.67
N TRP A 99 -2.20 -1.59 -9.98
CA TRP A 99 -3.20 -1.90 -11.00
C TRP A 99 -3.47 -3.40 -11.13
N THR A 100 -2.48 -4.25 -10.85
CA THR A 100 -2.65 -5.71 -10.81
C THR A 100 -3.61 -6.09 -9.69
N VAL A 101 -3.40 -5.58 -8.48
CA VAL A 101 -4.29 -5.84 -7.34
C VAL A 101 -5.69 -5.27 -7.60
N GLN A 102 -5.79 -4.06 -8.15
CA GLN A 102 -7.06 -3.45 -8.50
C GLN A 102 -7.85 -4.27 -9.54
N SER A 103 -7.16 -4.88 -10.50
CA SER A 103 -7.81 -5.75 -11.50
C SER A 103 -8.27 -7.11 -10.94
N SER A 104 -7.78 -7.50 -9.76
CA SER A 104 -8.16 -8.73 -9.05
C SER A 104 -9.11 -8.47 -7.87
N GLU A 105 -9.75 -7.30 -7.82
CA GLU A 105 -10.60 -6.85 -6.69
C GLU A 105 -11.69 -7.86 -6.35
N ASP A 106 -12.44 -8.31 -7.34
CA ASP A 106 -13.55 -9.25 -7.14
C ASP A 106 -13.08 -10.58 -6.55
N GLU A 107 -11.93 -11.09 -7.02
CA GLU A 107 -11.34 -12.33 -6.53
C GLU A 107 -10.86 -12.19 -5.08
N ILE A 108 -10.23 -11.07 -4.76
CA ILE A 108 -9.76 -10.73 -3.41
C ILE A 108 -10.93 -10.64 -2.44
N ILE A 109 -11.99 -9.91 -2.81
CA ILE A 109 -13.20 -9.75 -1.98
C ILE A 109 -13.88 -11.10 -1.77
N GLN A 110 -14.02 -11.91 -2.81
CA GLN A 110 -14.62 -13.23 -2.70
C GLN A 110 -13.83 -14.17 -1.80
N GLN A 111 -12.49 -14.18 -1.94
CA GLN A 111 -11.63 -14.99 -1.09
C GLN A 111 -11.65 -14.55 0.36
N PHE A 112 -11.69 -13.25 0.59
CA PHE A 112 -11.84 -12.67 1.93
C PHE A 112 -13.16 -13.10 2.58
N ASP A 113 -14.29 -12.93 1.87
CA ASP A 113 -15.61 -13.31 2.38
C ASP A 113 -15.70 -14.81 2.72
N LYS A 114 -15.12 -15.68 1.87
CA LYS A 114 -15.03 -17.11 2.16
C LYS A 114 -14.24 -17.40 3.44
N SER A 115 -13.12 -16.70 3.65
CA SER A 115 -12.28 -16.89 4.83
C SER A 115 -12.98 -16.41 6.10
N ILE A 116 -13.68 -15.28 6.02
CA ILE A 116 -14.46 -14.73 7.13
C ILE A 116 -15.64 -15.63 7.48
N LYS A 117 -16.36 -16.15 6.49
CA LYS A 117 -17.45 -17.14 6.71
C LYS A 117 -16.93 -18.43 7.34
N ALA A 118 -15.75 -18.90 6.92
CA ALA A 118 -15.10 -20.05 7.55
C ALA A 118 -14.75 -19.75 9.02
N SER A 119 -14.30 -18.54 9.33
CA SER A 119 -14.01 -18.12 10.71
C SER A 119 -15.25 -18.16 11.62
N MET A 120 -16.42 -17.83 11.08
CA MET A 120 -17.69 -17.98 11.83
C MET A 120 -18.02 -19.44 12.14
N GLY A 121 -17.63 -20.37 11.28
CA GLY A 121 -17.81 -21.81 11.49
C GLY A 121 -17.05 -22.35 12.69
N ILE A 122 -15.97 -21.69 13.15
CA ILE A 122 -15.19 -22.10 14.33
C ILE A 122 -16.09 -22.21 15.59
N PHE A 123 -17.01 -21.27 15.74
CA PHE A 123 -17.91 -21.27 16.90
C PHE A 123 -18.95 -22.39 16.83
N SER A 124 -19.44 -22.73 15.64
CA SER A 124 -20.30 -23.88 15.43
C SER A 124 -19.57 -25.20 15.68
N ASP A 125 -18.31 -25.30 15.27
CA ASP A 125 -17.48 -26.46 15.58
C ASP A 125 -17.27 -26.63 17.07
N TYR A 126 -17.05 -25.52 17.79
CA TYR A 126 -16.91 -25.54 19.26
C TYR A 126 -18.20 -25.99 19.94
N GLU A 127 -19.35 -25.46 19.55
CA GLU A 127 -20.65 -25.88 20.10
C GLU A 127 -20.88 -27.40 19.90
N SER A 128 -20.63 -27.88 18.66
CA SER A 128 -20.75 -29.30 18.31
C SER A 128 -19.78 -30.19 19.12
N TYR A 129 -18.53 -29.72 19.27
CA TYR A 129 -17.51 -30.39 20.08
C TYR A 129 -17.95 -30.47 21.55
N SER A 130 -18.38 -29.36 22.13
CA SER A 130 -18.82 -29.28 23.53
C SER A 130 -20.01 -30.19 23.80
N ASP A 131 -21.01 -30.17 22.93
CA ASP A 131 -22.18 -31.04 23.05
C ASP A 131 -21.84 -32.53 22.97
N SER A 132 -20.92 -32.88 22.05
CA SER A 132 -20.43 -34.25 21.91
C SER A 132 -19.70 -34.73 23.16
N ARG A 133 -18.88 -33.87 23.76
CA ARG A 133 -18.14 -34.17 25.00
C ARG A 133 -19.07 -34.27 26.21
N ILE A 134 -20.07 -33.40 26.32
CA ILE A 134 -21.09 -33.49 27.39
C ILE A 134 -21.85 -34.80 27.30
N LYS A 135 -22.25 -35.24 26.11
CA LYS A 135 -22.92 -36.53 25.90
C LYS A 135 -22.03 -37.71 26.30
N GLN A 136 -20.76 -37.68 25.92
CA GLN A 136 -19.77 -38.71 26.27
C GLN A 136 -19.54 -38.76 27.77
N LEU A 137 -19.42 -37.60 28.44
CA LEU A 137 -19.26 -37.50 29.87
C LEU A 137 -20.51 -38.04 30.60
N LYS A 138 -21.72 -37.69 30.15
CA LYS A 138 -22.96 -38.19 30.65
C LYS A 138 -23.02 -39.74 30.63
N SER A 139 -22.65 -40.33 29.48
CA SER A 139 -22.59 -41.79 29.33
C SER A 139 -21.58 -42.43 30.31
N THR A 140 -20.40 -41.81 30.46
CA THR A 140 -19.35 -42.30 31.38
C THR A 140 -19.79 -42.20 32.86
N LEU A 141 -20.41 -41.09 33.25
CA LEU A 141 -20.91 -40.89 34.60
C LEU A 141 -22.08 -41.83 34.94
N SER A 142 -23.02 -42.01 34.01
CA SER A 142 -24.15 -42.95 34.19
C SER A 142 -23.70 -44.39 34.32
N SER A 143 -22.55 -44.79 33.79
CA SER A 143 -21.97 -46.11 33.97
C SER A 143 -21.31 -46.29 35.35
N LYS A 144 -20.87 -45.21 35.99
CA LYS A 144 -20.17 -45.23 37.29
C LYS A 144 -21.05 -44.90 38.47
N ILE A 145 -22.10 -44.09 38.29
CA ILE A 145 -22.97 -43.54 39.31
C ILE A 145 -24.39 -44.01 39.05
N LYS A 146 -25.00 -44.71 40.02
CA LYS A 146 -26.38 -45.23 39.90
C LYS A 146 -27.48 -44.18 40.17
N ASP A 147 -27.12 -43.00 40.67
CA ASP A 147 -28.06 -41.92 40.93
C ASP A 147 -28.16 -40.99 39.73
N ASP A 148 -29.21 -41.17 38.93
CA ASP A 148 -29.49 -40.36 37.72
C ASP A 148 -29.68 -38.86 38.02
N LYS A 149 -30.19 -38.52 39.22
CA LYS A 149 -30.31 -37.10 39.60
C LYS A 149 -28.96 -36.43 39.77
N LEU A 150 -28.03 -37.12 40.42
CA LEU A 150 -26.69 -36.62 40.66
C LEU A 150 -25.93 -36.43 39.32
N VAL A 151 -26.06 -37.41 38.43
CA VAL A 151 -25.46 -37.33 37.07
C VAL A 151 -26.02 -36.13 36.30
N ASN A 152 -27.35 -35.97 36.23
CA ASN A 152 -27.99 -34.88 35.52
C ASN A 152 -27.60 -33.51 36.10
N ASN A 153 -27.63 -33.35 37.42
CA ASN A 153 -27.21 -32.10 38.06
C ASN A 153 -25.75 -31.73 37.69
N ARG A 154 -24.86 -32.72 37.69
CA ARG A 154 -23.43 -32.49 37.32
C ARG A 154 -23.25 -32.07 35.86
N ILE A 155 -24.01 -32.68 34.96
CA ILE A 155 -24.02 -32.35 33.54
C ILE A 155 -24.60 -30.96 33.30
N ASP A 156 -25.70 -30.61 33.99
CA ASP A 156 -26.34 -29.29 33.89
C ASP A 156 -25.42 -28.18 34.40
N GLU A 157 -24.73 -28.38 35.53
CA GLU A 157 -23.71 -27.46 36.04
C GLU A 157 -22.58 -27.23 35.04
N LEU A 158 -22.04 -28.31 34.45
CA LEU A 158 -20.97 -28.22 33.49
C LEU A 158 -21.41 -27.52 32.20
N SER A 159 -22.61 -27.87 31.71
CA SER A 159 -23.20 -27.23 30.54
C SER A 159 -23.37 -25.71 30.73
N LEU A 160 -23.90 -25.33 31.90
CA LEU A 160 -24.09 -23.94 32.28
C LEU A 160 -22.75 -23.21 32.42
N TYR A 161 -21.74 -23.82 33.01
CA TYR A 161 -20.40 -23.28 33.14
C TYR A 161 -19.76 -23.03 31.77
N LEU A 162 -19.79 -24.01 30.86
CA LEU A 162 -19.27 -23.88 29.52
C LEU A 162 -19.96 -22.75 28.76
N LYS A 163 -21.28 -22.72 28.78
CA LYS A 163 -22.08 -21.68 28.16
C LYS A 163 -21.71 -20.29 28.69
N ASN A 164 -21.70 -20.11 30.00
CA ASN A 164 -21.40 -18.80 30.61
C ASN A 164 -19.95 -18.35 30.34
N SER A 165 -18.98 -19.29 30.33
CA SER A 165 -17.56 -18.98 30.10
C SER A 165 -17.24 -18.57 28.66
N THR A 166 -18.03 -19.05 27.70
CA THR A 166 -17.73 -18.85 26.26
C THR A 166 -18.63 -17.83 25.59
N THR A 167 -19.89 -17.66 26.07
CA THR A 167 -20.88 -16.80 25.38
C THR A 167 -20.35 -15.39 25.10
N LYS A 168 -19.77 -14.74 26.12
CA LYS A 168 -19.26 -13.37 25.96
C LYS A 168 -18.16 -13.29 24.94
N SER A 169 -17.16 -14.17 24.96
CA SER A 169 -16.05 -14.20 24.03
C SER A 169 -16.50 -14.51 22.60
N ILE A 170 -17.47 -15.41 22.46
CA ILE A 170 -18.05 -15.77 21.16
C ILE A 170 -18.85 -14.59 20.58
N GLU A 171 -19.66 -13.91 21.40
CA GLU A 171 -20.44 -12.75 20.96
C GLU A 171 -19.54 -11.58 20.55
N GLU A 172 -18.48 -11.29 21.31
CA GLU A 172 -17.48 -10.28 20.97
C GLU A 172 -16.77 -10.62 19.66
N ALA A 173 -16.36 -11.86 19.47
CA ALA A 173 -15.70 -12.33 18.25
C ALA A 173 -16.65 -12.28 17.03
N LYS A 174 -17.90 -12.75 17.18
CA LYS A 174 -18.93 -12.66 16.13
C LYS A 174 -19.22 -11.20 15.77
N GLY A 175 -19.31 -10.31 16.75
CA GLY A 175 -19.50 -8.88 16.56
C GLY A 175 -18.34 -8.24 15.79
N TRP A 176 -17.10 -8.61 16.13
CA TRP A 176 -15.91 -8.15 15.42
C TRP A 176 -15.86 -8.65 13.97
N ILE A 177 -16.12 -9.95 13.74
CA ILE A 177 -16.19 -10.54 12.39
C ILE A 177 -17.24 -9.83 11.53
N ASN A 178 -18.46 -9.62 12.06
CA ASN A 178 -19.52 -8.92 11.36
C ASN A 178 -19.11 -7.49 10.98
N LYS A 179 -18.40 -6.79 11.86
CA LYS A 179 -17.90 -5.45 11.59
C LYS A 179 -16.86 -5.45 10.46
N VAL A 180 -15.97 -6.44 10.43
CA VAL A 180 -14.94 -6.58 9.40
C VAL A 180 -15.55 -6.99 8.06
N SER A 181 -16.61 -7.82 8.05
CA SER A 181 -17.29 -8.31 6.83
C SER A 181 -18.28 -7.29 6.24
N ASN A 182 -18.65 -6.23 6.97
CA ASN A 182 -19.54 -5.19 6.45
C ASN A 182 -18.84 -4.34 5.39
N SER A 183 -19.31 -4.46 4.15
CA SER A 183 -18.81 -3.73 2.97
C SER A 183 -17.33 -4.03 2.67
N PRO A 184 -16.99 -5.26 2.28
CA PRO A 184 -15.63 -5.61 1.91
C PRO A 184 -15.23 -4.88 0.63
N THR A 185 -14.30 -3.96 0.75
CA THR A 185 -13.57 -3.35 -0.34
C THR A 185 -12.11 -3.72 -0.20
N ILE A 186 -11.31 -3.59 -1.25
CA ILE A 186 -9.85 -3.79 -1.14
C ILE A 186 -9.29 -2.96 0.02
N TRP A 187 -9.78 -1.74 0.24
CA TRP A 187 -9.40 -0.86 1.33
C TRP A 187 -9.76 -1.41 2.71
N ASN A 188 -10.98 -1.93 2.89
CA ASN A 188 -11.42 -2.47 4.17
C ASN A 188 -10.69 -3.76 4.51
N VAL A 189 -10.50 -4.65 3.52
CA VAL A 189 -9.70 -5.86 3.67
C VAL A 189 -8.27 -5.55 4.09
N PHE A 190 -7.73 -4.43 3.59
CA PHE A 190 -6.34 -4.07 3.76
C PHE A 190 -6.06 -3.20 5.00
N LEU A 191 -6.88 -2.15 5.26
CA LEU A 191 -6.67 -1.21 6.36
C LEU A 191 -7.30 -1.65 7.67
N PHE A 192 -8.52 -2.20 7.63
CA PHE A 192 -9.28 -2.56 8.81
C PHE A 192 -9.24 -4.05 9.12
N GLY A 193 -9.02 -4.87 8.12
CA GLY A 193 -8.90 -6.31 8.22
C GLY A 193 -7.47 -6.76 7.97
N ASN A 194 -6.46 -6.11 8.58
CA ASN A 194 -5.09 -6.60 8.47
C ASN A 194 -5.09 -8.12 8.59
N ILE A 195 -4.78 -8.80 7.50
CA ILE A 195 -4.88 -10.27 7.39
C ILE A 195 -4.16 -10.95 8.57
N SER A 196 -3.03 -10.40 9.00
CA SER A 196 -2.29 -10.88 10.16
C SER A 196 -3.05 -10.69 11.48
N THR A 197 -3.84 -9.64 11.61
CA THR A 197 -4.70 -9.42 12.78
C THR A 197 -5.84 -10.42 12.82
N ILE A 198 -6.43 -10.74 11.65
CA ILE A 198 -7.48 -11.75 11.54
C ILE A 198 -6.93 -13.14 11.88
N GLU A 199 -5.75 -13.49 11.34
CA GLU A 199 -5.06 -14.76 11.68
C GLU A 199 -4.81 -14.87 13.17
N GLY A 200 -4.22 -13.83 13.79
CA GLY A 200 -3.96 -13.79 15.22
C GLY A 200 -5.25 -13.90 16.06
N ALA A 201 -6.33 -13.25 15.63
CA ALA A 201 -7.62 -13.36 16.30
C ALA A 201 -8.21 -14.78 16.22
N ILE A 202 -8.14 -15.43 15.05
CA ILE A 202 -8.58 -16.82 14.86
C ILE A 202 -7.81 -17.77 15.78
N GLU A 203 -6.47 -17.61 15.83
CA GLU A 203 -5.64 -18.41 16.73
C GLU A 203 -6.00 -18.19 18.19
N GLN A 204 -6.11 -16.93 18.62
CA GLN A 204 -6.46 -16.58 20.00
C GLN A 204 -7.83 -17.12 20.41
N TRP A 205 -8.85 -17.03 19.55
CA TRP A 205 -10.17 -17.60 19.84
C TRP A 205 -10.11 -19.12 20.00
N THR A 206 -9.40 -19.78 19.07
CA THR A 206 -9.26 -21.25 19.12
C THR A 206 -8.51 -21.71 20.36
N GLU A 207 -7.43 -21.02 20.75
CA GLU A 207 -6.69 -21.32 21.98
C GLU A 207 -7.53 -21.09 23.22
N SER A 208 -8.29 -19.98 23.28
CA SER A 208 -9.18 -19.68 24.42
C SER A 208 -10.27 -20.72 24.57
N LEU A 209 -10.93 -21.11 23.48
CA LEU A 209 -11.97 -22.14 23.49
C LEU A 209 -11.40 -23.52 23.88
N ASN A 210 -10.20 -23.86 23.38
CA ASN A 210 -9.51 -25.08 23.76
C ASN A 210 -9.14 -25.11 25.24
N ALA A 211 -8.61 -24.02 25.79
CA ALA A 211 -8.25 -23.90 27.19
C ALA A 211 -9.49 -24.09 28.12
N ILE A 212 -10.64 -23.49 27.76
CA ILE A 212 -11.89 -23.66 28.49
C ILE A 212 -12.36 -25.12 28.42
N SER A 213 -12.31 -25.75 27.26
CA SER A 213 -12.69 -27.14 27.05
C SER A 213 -11.80 -28.09 27.86
N GLN A 214 -10.48 -27.93 27.81
CA GLN A 214 -9.54 -28.74 28.57
C GLN A 214 -9.77 -28.60 30.07
N LYS A 215 -9.92 -27.37 30.57
CA LYS A 215 -10.20 -27.14 32.01
C LYS A 215 -11.49 -27.79 32.46
N SER A 216 -12.50 -27.82 31.60
CA SER A 216 -13.82 -28.38 31.92
C SER A 216 -13.85 -29.90 31.87
N PHE A 217 -13.05 -30.53 31.01
CA PHE A 217 -13.09 -31.98 30.76
C PHE A 217 -11.85 -32.75 31.28
N SER A 218 -10.84 -32.06 31.81
CA SER A 218 -9.52 -32.62 32.17
C SER A 218 -9.54 -33.69 33.26
N SER A 219 -10.63 -33.81 34.00
CA SER A 219 -10.69 -34.75 35.14
C SER A 219 -11.18 -36.16 34.80
N GLU A 220 -11.64 -36.43 33.58
CA GLU A 220 -12.40 -37.65 33.34
C GLU A 220 -12.10 -38.43 32.06
N THR A 221 -11.39 -37.86 31.07
CA THR A 221 -11.07 -38.57 29.82
C THR A 221 -9.83 -37.98 29.12
N ASP A 222 -9.15 -38.83 28.34
CA ASP A 222 -8.15 -38.41 27.36
C ASP A 222 -8.86 -37.57 26.27
N VAL A 223 -8.79 -36.26 26.39
CA VAL A 223 -9.55 -35.33 25.55
C VAL A 223 -8.66 -34.81 24.44
N ASP A 224 -9.02 -35.11 23.21
CA ASP A 224 -8.37 -34.44 22.04
C ASP A 224 -8.57 -32.94 22.13
N PRO A 225 -7.52 -32.15 21.94
CA PRO A 225 -7.64 -30.69 21.94
C PRO A 225 -8.65 -30.21 20.88
N PHE A 226 -9.48 -29.24 21.24
CA PHE A 226 -10.43 -28.65 20.28
C PHE A 226 -9.74 -28.12 19.02
N SER A 227 -8.54 -27.57 19.14
CA SER A 227 -7.75 -27.04 18.04
C SER A 227 -7.43 -28.07 16.95
N THR A 228 -7.29 -29.36 17.29
CA THR A 228 -7.00 -30.43 16.32
C THR A 228 -8.24 -30.92 15.58
N ALA A 229 -9.43 -30.74 16.13
CA ALA A 229 -10.70 -31.13 15.53
C ALA A 229 -11.37 -30.00 14.73
N ASN A 230 -10.75 -28.83 14.63
CA ASN A 230 -11.37 -27.63 14.06
C ASN A 230 -11.10 -27.49 12.55
N ILE A 231 -11.97 -28.07 11.74
CA ILE A 231 -11.90 -28.01 10.27
C ILE A 231 -12.08 -26.58 9.75
N HIS A 232 -12.94 -25.78 10.36
CA HIS A 232 -13.19 -24.40 9.93
C HIS A 232 -12.01 -23.47 10.24
N LYS A 233 -11.25 -23.70 11.31
CA LYS A 233 -10.00 -23.00 11.59
C LYS A 233 -9.02 -23.15 10.43
N GLU A 234 -8.73 -24.39 10.05
CA GLU A 234 -7.79 -24.66 8.93
C GLU A 234 -8.29 -24.05 7.63
N LYS A 235 -9.58 -24.16 7.34
CA LYS A 235 -10.18 -23.57 6.14
C LYS A 235 -10.07 -22.05 6.13
N ALA A 236 -10.27 -21.39 7.27
CA ALA A 236 -10.13 -19.95 7.42
C ALA A 236 -8.66 -19.50 7.22
N LEU A 237 -7.71 -20.15 7.90
CA LEU A 237 -6.28 -19.83 7.81
C LEU A 237 -5.71 -20.09 6.41
N ASN A 238 -6.08 -21.22 5.78
CA ASN A 238 -5.70 -21.52 4.41
C ASN A 238 -6.29 -20.50 3.42
N GLY A 239 -7.53 -20.06 3.66
CA GLY A 239 -8.16 -19.00 2.89
C GLY A 239 -7.42 -17.67 2.99
N LEU A 240 -6.99 -17.27 4.20
CA LEU A 240 -6.21 -16.07 4.41
C LEU A 240 -4.80 -16.16 3.80
N THR A 241 -4.18 -17.34 3.85
CA THR A 241 -2.90 -17.60 3.19
C THR A 241 -3.03 -17.47 1.67
N SER A 242 -4.08 -18.01 1.07
CA SER A 242 -4.40 -17.83 -0.34
C SER A 242 -4.63 -16.36 -0.69
N LEU A 243 -5.34 -15.61 0.16
CA LEU A 243 -5.56 -14.18 0.01
C LEU A 243 -4.22 -13.40 0.02
N LYS A 244 -3.29 -13.73 0.92
CA LYS A 244 -1.93 -13.17 0.89
C LYS A 244 -1.22 -13.45 -0.43
N GLY A 245 -1.44 -14.63 -1.01
CA GLY A 245 -0.93 -15.01 -2.32
C GLY A 245 -1.45 -14.08 -3.43
N LEU A 246 -2.74 -13.79 -3.46
CA LEU A 246 -3.35 -12.87 -4.43
C LEU A 246 -2.74 -11.46 -4.36
N TYR A 247 -2.50 -10.94 -3.16
CA TYR A 247 -1.84 -9.63 -2.99
C TYR A 247 -0.39 -9.62 -3.46
N LYS A 248 0.32 -10.75 -3.39
CA LYS A 248 1.73 -10.87 -3.82
C LYS A 248 1.88 -11.27 -5.28
N GLU A 249 0.78 -11.63 -5.94
CA GLU A 249 0.84 -12.07 -7.32
C GLU A 249 1.35 -10.95 -8.22
N THR A 250 2.42 -11.22 -8.95
CA THR A 250 2.99 -10.30 -9.92
C THR A 250 2.56 -10.72 -11.32
N LYS A 251 1.76 -9.88 -11.96
CA LYS A 251 1.34 -10.05 -13.36
C LYS A 251 2.08 -9.03 -14.23
N ALA A 252 2.19 -9.31 -15.51
CA ALA A 252 2.69 -8.34 -16.47
C ALA A 252 1.86 -7.05 -16.39
N PRO A 253 2.49 -5.85 -16.50
CA PRO A 253 1.77 -4.59 -16.46
C PRO A 253 0.66 -4.56 -17.50
N ASN A 254 -0.56 -4.22 -17.09
CA ASN A 254 -1.67 -4.05 -18.02
C ASN A 254 -1.52 -2.74 -18.82
N ALA A 255 -2.21 -2.64 -19.95
CA ALA A 255 -2.15 -1.47 -20.83
C ALA A 255 -2.51 -0.17 -20.10
N LEU A 256 -3.44 -0.22 -19.15
CA LEU A 256 -3.87 0.94 -18.36
C LEU A 256 -2.75 1.43 -17.43
N ALA A 257 -2.03 0.54 -16.77
CA ALA A 257 -0.88 0.89 -15.94
C ALA A 257 0.22 1.59 -16.77
N ILE A 258 0.56 1.01 -17.92
CA ILE A 258 1.58 1.56 -18.82
C ILE A 258 1.16 2.94 -19.35
N THR A 259 -0.06 3.06 -19.85
CA THR A 259 -0.58 4.32 -20.41
C THR A 259 -0.61 5.41 -19.35
N THR A 260 -1.12 5.12 -18.16
CA THR A 260 -1.20 6.08 -17.05
C THR A 260 0.21 6.52 -16.61
N LEU A 261 1.16 5.58 -16.52
CA LEU A 261 2.54 5.89 -16.16
C LEU A 261 3.21 6.80 -17.20
N ILE A 262 2.99 6.56 -18.50
CA ILE A 262 3.51 7.41 -19.58
C ILE A 262 2.91 8.82 -19.49
N ILE A 263 1.61 8.94 -19.29
CA ILE A 263 0.94 10.24 -19.14
C ILE A 263 1.53 10.98 -17.93
N CYS A 264 1.65 10.34 -16.78
CA CYS A 264 2.26 10.93 -15.60
C CYS A 264 3.71 11.37 -15.86
N TYR A 265 4.50 10.57 -16.56
CA TYR A 265 5.86 10.93 -16.92
C TYR A 265 5.92 12.18 -17.81
N LEU A 266 5.05 12.28 -18.81
CA LEU A 266 4.96 13.49 -19.66
C LEU A 266 4.55 14.71 -18.84
N MET A 267 3.62 14.57 -17.91
CA MET A 267 3.23 15.64 -16.98
C MET A 267 4.38 16.06 -16.08
N LEU A 268 5.20 15.13 -15.58
CA LEU A 268 6.39 15.43 -14.79
C LEU A 268 7.45 16.19 -15.57
N LEU A 269 7.56 15.98 -16.88
CA LEU A 269 8.50 16.69 -17.75
C LEU A 269 8.02 18.10 -18.15
N CYS A 270 6.74 18.47 -17.93
CA CYS A 270 6.22 19.78 -18.27
C CYS A 270 7.06 20.97 -17.77
N PRO A 271 7.52 21.03 -16.50
CA PRO A 271 8.35 22.13 -16.02
C PRO A 271 9.67 22.24 -16.78
N TYR A 272 10.26 21.09 -17.13
CA TYR A 272 11.50 21.06 -17.90
C TYR A 272 11.29 21.60 -19.34
N PHE A 273 10.17 21.27 -19.98
CA PHE A 273 9.86 21.77 -21.34
C PHE A 273 9.55 23.27 -21.35
N VAL A 274 8.78 23.74 -20.35
CA VAL A 274 8.41 25.16 -20.22
C VAL A 274 9.60 26.05 -19.83
N GLN A 275 10.63 25.50 -19.16
CA GLN A 275 11.81 26.24 -18.75
C GLN A 275 12.63 26.69 -19.95
N GLU A 276 12.79 28.00 -20.14
CA GLU A 276 13.66 28.55 -21.17
C GLU A 276 15.13 28.27 -20.85
N ARG A 277 15.91 27.99 -21.90
CA ARG A 277 17.34 27.77 -21.77
C ARG A 277 18.09 29.12 -21.72
N HIS A 278 18.82 29.36 -20.67
CA HIS A 278 19.60 30.59 -20.50
C HIS A 278 20.96 30.46 -21.16
N SER A 279 21.01 30.51 -22.52
CA SER A 279 22.28 30.51 -23.29
C SER A 279 22.15 31.30 -24.59
N ARG A 280 23.15 32.16 -24.84
CA ARG A 280 23.21 32.95 -26.06
C ARG A 280 23.57 32.14 -27.33
N ASN A 281 24.11 30.95 -27.18
CA ASN A 281 24.76 30.22 -28.27
C ASN A 281 24.29 28.78 -28.49
N VAL A 282 23.16 28.37 -27.90
CA VAL A 282 22.63 27.02 -28.10
C VAL A 282 21.18 27.10 -28.56
N GLU A 283 20.91 26.61 -29.76
CA GLU A 283 19.56 26.43 -30.25
C GLU A 283 18.78 25.51 -29.34
N THR A 284 17.61 25.94 -28.91
CA THR A 284 16.72 25.16 -28.06
C THR A 284 15.58 24.60 -28.88
N PHE A 285 15.20 23.36 -28.61
CA PHE A 285 14.13 22.67 -29.34
C PHE A 285 12.79 23.44 -29.32
N PHE A 286 12.59 24.32 -28.33
CA PHE A 286 11.40 25.16 -28.13
C PHE A 286 11.73 26.62 -27.74
N GLY A 287 12.95 27.08 -27.93
CA GLY A 287 13.40 28.37 -27.43
C GLY A 287 13.40 29.45 -28.51
N ASN A 288 12.60 30.48 -28.33
CA ASN A 288 12.65 31.69 -29.14
C ASN A 288 13.80 32.59 -28.60
N ASN A 289 14.85 32.77 -29.37
CA ASN A 289 15.99 33.62 -29.04
C ASN A 289 15.61 35.12 -29.16
N ASN A 290 14.82 35.64 -28.20
CA ASN A 290 14.48 37.07 -28.19
C ASN A 290 15.55 37.97 -27.57
N ASN A 291 16.73 37.44 -27.20
CA ASN A 291 17.78 38.23 -26.54
C ASN A 291 18.81 38.87 -27.47
N THR A 292 18.65 38.75 -28.80
CA THR A 292 19.62 39.33 -29.75
C THR A 292 19.34 40.79 -30.09
N LYS A 293 18.28 41.40 -29.58
CA LYS A 293 17.90 42.78 -29.94
C LYS A 293 18.34 43.88 -28.97
N SER A 294 18.93 43.59 -27.81
CA SER A 294 19.32 44.62 -26.85
C SER A 294 20.78 45.06 -26.88
N SER A 295 21.67 44.33 -27.58
CA SER A 295 23.11 44.71 -27.61
C SER A 295 23.55 45.57 -28.80
N ILE A 296 22.66 45.84 -29.78
CA ILE A 296 23.02 46.64 -30.94
C ILE A 296 22.66 48.13 -30.79
N LYS A 297 21.92 48.51 -29.70
CA LYS A 297 21.53 49.91 -29.48
C LYS A 297 22.53 50.74 -28.65
N THR A 298 23.57 50.16 -28.10
CA THR A 298 24.51 50.87 -27.19
C THR A 298 25.83 51.26 -27.85
N SER A 299 26.15 50.73 -29.06
CA SER A 299 27.41 51.10 -29.75
C SER A 299 27.28 52.26 -30.77
N LYS A 300 26.06 52.77 -31.01
CA LYS A 300 25.86 53.91 -31.96
C LYS A 300 25.73 55.27 -31.30
N LYS A 301 25.96 55.41 -30.01
CA LYS A 301 25.80 56.69 -29.29
C LYS A 301 27.11 57.31 -28.77
N THR A 302 28.27 56.74 -29.15
CA THR A 302 29.57 57.22 -28.67
C THR A 302 30.47 57.81 -29.79
N GLU A 303 30.00 57.86 -31.04
CA GLU A 303 30.80 58.40 -32.16
C GLU A 303 30.37 59.77 -32.63
N THR A 304 29.46 60.51 -32.06
CA THR A 304 28.97 61.79 -32.54
C THR A 304 29.44 62.97 -31.69
N ASN A 305 30.37 62.81 -30.74
CA ASN A 305 30.86 63.93 -29.93
C ASN A 305 32.39 64.13 -29.95
N ARG A 306 33.07 63.78 -31.02
CA ARG A 306 34.55 64.01 -31.15
C ARG A 306 34.93 64.88 -32.37
N SER A 307 34.08 65.81 -32.77
CA SER A 307 34.39 66.70 -33.87
C SER A 307 33.91 68.12 -33.62
N LYS A 308 34.33 68.73 -32.47
CA LYS A 308 33.96 70.11 -32.19
C LYS A 308 34.97 70.91 -31.40
N TYR A 309 36.21 70.50 -31.28
CA TYR A 309 37.31 71.32 -30.75
C TYR A 309 38.61 71.07 -31.47
N ASP A 310 38.73 71.57 -32.73
CA ASP A 310 39.97 71.88 -33.35
C ASP A 310 39.69 73.00 -34.35
N SER A 311 39.67 74.26 -33.85
CA SER A 311 39.94 75.48 -34.55
C SER A 311 40.09 76.62 -33.51
N PHE A 312 41.31 76.76 -33.04
CA PHE A 312 41.98 78.03 -32.75
C PHE A 312 43.47 77.76 -32.50
#